data_9e5f780f356e9006a712bb40d299cb76
#
_entry.id   9e5f780f356e9006a712bb40d299cb76
#
_cell.length_a   1.000
_cell.length_b   1.000
_cell.length_c   1.000
_cell.angle_alpha   90.00
_cell.angle_beta   90.00
_cell.angle_gamma   90.00
#
_symmetry.space_group_name_H-M   'P 1'
#
loop_
_entity.id
_entity.type
_entity.pdbx_description
1 polymer ?
#
loop_
_entity_poly.entity_id
_entity_poly.type
_entity_poly.pdbx_seq_one_letter_code
_entity_poly.pdbx_strand_id
1 'polypeptide(L)'
;LVAVEPAFALKQFIEAQGGSVECRTDGAKLPPNNRSAYVGTAKIDDIDAAKFIQLIGTNPRLEAPVLNARIRKAWLMGAQIGLVGEAADLTYDYAHAGIDRAALQSLIGKDYRAVKDAASVVILGQGALCEPDGLEILAQAMQLAEDTGSKFMVLHTAAGRVGAMDVGAVTEGGIDAALASADVVYNLGADEVDVASGPFVIYQGSHGDQGAHRADIILPGAAYTEESGLFVNTEGRPQL
;
A
#
# COMPACT_ATOMS: atom_id res chain seq x y z
N LEU A 1 0.90 5.53 -12.48
CA LEU A 1 1.93 4.52 -12.30
C LEU A 1 3.27 5.13 -12.73
N VAL A 2 4.27 5.18 -11.84
CA VAL A 2 5.58 5.77 -12.08
C VAL A 2 6.65 4.73 -11.73
N ALA A 3 7.62 4.53 -12.63
CA ALA A 3 8.77 3.67 -12.39
C ALA A 3 9.71 4.29 -11.33
N VAL A 4 10.62 3.49 -10.80
CA VAL A 4 11.55 3.92 -9.73
C VAL A 4 12.50 5.01 -10.22
N GLU A 5 13.00 4.89 -11.46
CA GLU A 5 13.98 5.82 -12.04
C GLU A 5 13.42 7.25 -12.17
N PRO A 6 12.25 7.48 -12.79
CA PRO A 6 11.65 8.81 -12.83
C PRO A 6 11.34 9.38 -11.45
N ALA A 7 10.85 8.54 -10.50
CA ALA A 7 10.59 8.97 -9.13
C ALA A 7 11.87 9.42 -8.43
N PHE A 8 12.97 8.67 -8.59
CA PHE A 8 14.27 9.03 -8.03
C PHE A 8 14.87 10.28 -8.70
N ALA A 9 14.78 10.39 -10.01
CA ALA A 9 15.29 11.56 -10.74
C ALA A 9 14.54 12.84 -10.33
N LEU A 10 13.20 12.76 -10.24
CA LEU A 10 12.39 13.89 -9.77
C LEU A 10 12.76 14.27 -8.34
N LYS A 11 12.92 13.29 -7.45
CA LYS A 11 13.36 13.54 -6.07
C LYS A 11 14.67 14.31 -6.04
N GLN A 12 15.71 13.85 -6.73
CA GLN A 12 16.99 14.54 -6.77
C GLN A 12 16.87 15.97 -7.32
N PHE A 13 16.08 16.16 -8.37
CA PHE A 13 15.87 17.46 -8.98
C PHE A 13 15.17 18.43 -8.03
N ILE A 14 14.07 18.02 -7.41
CA ILE A 14 13.25 18.86 -6.52
C ILE A 14 14.01 19.19 -5.23
N GLU A 15 14.68 18.20 -4.61
CA GLU A 15 15.46 18.43 -3.39
C GLU A 15 16.65 19.37 -3.64
N ALA A 16 17.27 19.34 -4.81
CA ALA A 16 18.32 20.28 -5.18
C ALA A 16 17.82 21.74 -5.30
N GLN A 17 16.50 21.93 -5.48
CA GLN A 17 15.86 23.26 -5.46
C GLN A 17 15.28 23.62 -4.08
N GLY A 18 15.51 22.80 -3.06
CA GLY A 18 14.98 23.01 -1.70
C GLY A 18 13.52 22.60 -1.52
N GLY A 19 12.95 21.88 -2.48
CA GLY A 19 11.60 21.35 -2.40
C GLY A 19 11.52 19.96 -1.74
N SER A 20 10.33 19.42 -1.65
CA SER A 20 10.03 18.08 -1.11
C SER A 20 9.28 17.22 -2.13
N VAL A 21 9.34 15.90 -1.97
CA VAL A 21 8.69 14.94 -2.88
C VAL A 21 7.83 13.96 -2.08
N GLU A 22 6.61 13.71 -2.55
CA GLU A 22 5.66 12.82 -1.90
C GLU A 22 5.09 11.80 -2.90
N CYS A 23 5.13 10.51 -2.56
CA CYS A 23 4.65 9.43 -3.43
C CYS A 23 3.15 9.14 -3.30
N ARG A 24 2.40 9.97 -2.63
CA ARG A 24 0.96 9.81 -2.39
C ARG A 24 0.58 8.47 -1.74
N THR A 25 0.44 8.48 -0.43
CA THR A 25 0.00 7.30 0.34
C THR A 25 -1.52 7.18 0.46
N ASP A 26 -2.29 8.12 -0.13
CA ASP A 26 -3.76 8.17 -0.07
C ASP A 26 -4.32 8.16 1.36
N GLY A 27 -3.62 8.81 2.29
CA GLY A 27 -3.97 8.87 3.70
C GLY A 27 -3.47 7.67 4.53
N ALA A 28 -2.90 6.65 3.90
CA ALA A 28 -2.36 5.50 4.64
C ALA A 28 -1.13 5.90 5.46
N LYS A 29 -1.16 5.57 6.75
CA LYS A 29 -0.11 5.86 7.71
C LYS A 29 0.98 4.80 7.63
N LEU A 30 1.93 5.00 6.72
CA LEU A 30 3.05 4.11 6.46
C LEU A 30 4.35 4.78 6.90
N PRO A 31 5.09 4.21 7.88
CA PRO A 31 6.39 4.74 8.29
C PRO A 31 7.44 4.60 7.17
N PRO A 32 7.91 5.70 6.57
CA PRO A 32 8.81 5.62 5.40
C PRO A 32 10.19 5.08 5.75
N ASN A 33 10.60 5.24 7.01
CA ASN A 33 11.92 4.81 7.50
C ASN A 33 11.95 3.34 7.96
N ASN A 34 10.83 2.63 7.86
CA ASN A 34 10.74 1.23 8.24
C ASN A 34 10.16 0.39 7.09
N ARG A 35 11.05 -0.14 6.25
CA ARG A 35 10.66 -0.93 5.07
C ARG A 35 9.80 -2.14 5.44
N SER A 36 10.05 -2.78 6.58
CA SER A 36 9.26 -3.93 7.02
C SER A 36 7.80 -3.57 7.37
N ALA A 37 7.53 -2.30 7.63
CA ALA A 37 6.19 -1.81 7.93
C ALA A 37 5.33 -1.55 6.67
N TYR A 38 5.96 -1.40 5.48
CA TYR A 38 5.21 -1.20 4.24
C TYR A 38 5.40 -2.31 3.20
N VAL A 39 6.38 -3.21 3.37
CA VAL A 39 6.56 -4.41 2.53
C VAL A 39 6.18 -5.68 3.29
N GLY A 40 6.65 -5.79 4.54
CA GLY A 40 6.49 -6.99 5.36
C GLY A 40 7.50 -8.09 5.04
N THR A 41 7.14 -9.33 5.39
CA THR A 41 7.99 -10.52 5.27
C THR A 41 7.39 -11.59 4.36
N ALA A 42 6.10 -11.48 4.01
CA ALA A 42 5.41 -12.46 3.19
C ALA A 42 5.70 -12.24 1.71
N LYS A 43 5.81 -13.35 0.98
CA LYS A 43 5.79 -13.40 -0.48
C LYS A 43 4.41 -13.79 -0.97
N ILE A 44 4.11 -13.48 -2.22
CA ILE A 44 2.84 -13.87 -2.86
C ILE A 44 2.66 -15.39 -2.85
N ASP A 45 3.75 -16.14 -3.04
CA ASP A 45 3.73 -17.62 -3.03
C ASP A 45 3.46 -18.22 -1.65
N ASP A 46 3.70 -17.48 -0.57
CA ASP A 46 3.39 -17.94 0.78
C ASP A 46 1.88 -18.16 0.99
N ILE A 47 1.05 -17.42 0.25
CA ILE A 47 -0.42 -17.56 0.27
C ILE A 47 -0.86 -18.93 -0.23
N ASP A 48 -0.20 -19.46 -1.27
CA ASP A 48 -0.56 -20.77 -1.85
C ASP A 48 -0.33 -21.93 -0.86
N ALA A 49 0.65 -21.78 0.03
CA ALA A 49 0.99 -22.77 1.05
C ALA A 49 0.31 -22.53 2.41
N ALA A 50 -0.36 -21.40 2.57
CA ALA A 50 -0.93 -20.98 3.85
C ALA A 50 -2.03 -21.94 4.32
N LYS A 51 -2.03 -22.22 5.62
CA LYS A 51 -3.09 -22.93 6.34
C LYS A 51 -4.02 -21.99 7.10
N PHE A 52 -3.53 -20.78 7.37
CA PHE A 52 -4.30 -19.71 7.99
C PHE A 52 -3.93 -18.38 7.34
N ILE A 53 -4.94 -17.59 6.99
CA ILE A 53 -4.75 -16.25 6.44
C ILE A 53 -5.64 -15.28 7.22
N GLN A 54 -5.02 -14.27 7.86
CA GLN A 54 -5.74 -13.21 8.55
C GLN A 54 -5.77 -11.97 7.67
N LEU A 55 -6.95 -11.55 7.27
CA LEU A 55 -7.20 -10.29 6.56
C LEU A 55 -7.53 -9.20 7.57
N ILE A 56 -6.94 -8.01 7.42
CA ILE A 56 -7.15 -6.85 8.28
C ILE A 56 -7.40 -5.62 7.41
N GLY A 57 -8.60 -5.03 7.49
CA GLY A 57 -8.97 -3.80 6.80
C GLY A 57 -8.77 -3.83 5.29
N THR A 58 -9.07 -4.97 4.66
CA THR A 58 -8.93 -5.14 3.21
C THR A 58 -10.07 -5.96 2.62
N ASN A 59 -10.47 -5.58 1.41
CA ASN A 59 -11.29 -6.39 0.54
C ASN A 59 -10.44 -6.82 -0.68
N PRO A 60 -9.70 -7.94 -0.59
CA PRO A 60 -8.80 -8.36 -1.65
C PRO A 60 -9.52 -8.69 -2.96
N ARG A 61 -10.84 -8.94 -2.93
CA ARG A 61 -11.62 -9.12 -4.16
C ARG A 61 -11.65 -7.87 -5.02
N LEU A 62 -11.66 -6.69 -4.40
CA LEU A 62 -11.67 -5.39 -5.09
C LEU A 62 -10.26 -4.82 -5.24
N GLU A 63 -9.43 -4.92 -4.19
CA GLU A 63 -8.12 -4.28 -4.13
C GLU A 63 -7.02 -5.08 -4.85
N ALA A 64 -7.11 -6.41 -4.82
CA ALA A 64 -6.10 -7.31 -5.38
C ALA A 64 -6.73 -8.62 -5.91
N PRO A 65 -7.52 -8.57 -7.02
CA PRO A 65 -8.32 -9.71 -7.47
C PRO A 65 -7.51 -10.98 -7.76
N VAL A 66 -6.28 -10.83 -8.29
CA VAL A 66 -5.39 -11.97 -8.56
C VAL A 66 -4.91 -12.61 -7.25
N LEU A 67 -4.61 -11.80 -6.23
CA LEU A 67 -4.27 -12.29 -4.89
C LEU A 67 -5.47 -12.97 -4.24
N ASN A 68 -6.67 -12.40 -4.40
CA ASN A 68 -7.92 -12.99 -3.90
C ASN A 68 -8.16 -14.38 -4.51
N ALA A 69 -7.85 -14.56 -5.79
CA ALA A 69 -7.93 -15.87 -6.44
C ALA A 69 -6.97 -16.89 -5.80
N ARG A 70 -5.76 -16.48 -5.39
CA ARG A 70 -4.82 -17.34 -4.64
C ARG A 70 -5.33 -17.65 -3.24
N ILE A 71 -5.88 -16.68 -2.51
CA ILE A 71 -6.51 -16.89 -1.19
C ILE A 71 -7.66 -17.90 -1.32
N ARG A 72 -8.51 -17.71 -2.35
CA ARG A 72 -9.60 -18.67 -2.62
C ARG A 72 -9.09 -20.07 -2.91
N LYS A 73 -7.99 -20.21 -3.67
CA LYS A 73 -7.35 -21.50 -3.93
C LYS A 73 -6.84 -22.13 -2.63
N ALA A 74 -6.18 -21.37 -1.75
CA ALA A 74 -5.73 -21.86 -0.45
C ALA A 74 -6.92 -22.30 0.41
N TRP A 75 -8.02 -21.55 0.44
CA TRP A 75 -9.26 -21.92 1.13
C TRP A 75 -9.84 -23.23 0.61
N LEU A 76 -9.90 -23.44 -0.72
CA LEU A 76 -10.34 -24.70 -1.31
C LEU A 76 -9.45 -25.90 -0.92
N MET A 77 -8.19 -25.63 -0.59
CA MET A 77 -7.22 -26.63 -0.08
C MET A 77 -7.27 -26.76 1.44
N GLY A 78 -8.25 -26.12 2.11
CA GLY A 78 -8.52 -26.26 3.54
C GLY A 78 -7.90 -25.18 4.42
N ALA A 79 -7.36 -24.09 3.85
CA ALA A 79 -6.92 -22.96 4.65
C ALA A 79 -8.10 -22.28 5.35
N GLN A 80 -7.88 -21.86 6.59
CA GLN A 80 -8.84 -21.05 7.35
C GLN A 80 -8.56 -19.57 7.08
N ILE A 81 -9.63 -18.80 6.88
CA ILE A 81 -9.53 -17.37 6.64
C ILE A 81 -10.18 -16.61 7.80
N GLY A 82 -9.48 -15.64 8.35
CA GLY A 82 -10.02 -14.67 9.31
C GLY A 82 -10.16 -13.28 8.68
N LEU A 83 -11.14 -12.50 9.13
CA LEU A 83 -11.32 -11.11 8.72
C LEU A 83 -11.56 -10.21 9.95
N VAL A 84 -10.77 -9.15 10.05
CA VAL A 84 -11.05 -7.94 10.84
C VAL A 84 -11.23 -6.80 9.85
N GLY A 85 -12.40 -6.18 9.86
CA GLY A 85 -12.79 -5.12 8.90
C GLY A 85 -14.23 -5.30 8.44
N GLU A 86 -14.66 -4.48 7.52
CA GLU A 86 -16.01 -4.56 6.96
C GLU A 86 -16.28 -5.92 6.31
N ALA A 87 -17.45 -6.48 6.62
CA ALA A 87 -17.87 -7.75 6.03
C ALA A 87 -18.10 -7.59 4.52
N ALA A 88 -17.54 -8.51 3.73
CA ALA A 88 -17.63 -8.48 2.28
C ALA A 88 -17.82 -9.88 1.69
N ASP A 89 -18.42 -9.96 0.50
CA ASP A 89 -18.40 -11.19 -0.29
C ASP A 89 -17.00 -11.37 -0.92
N LEU A 90 -16.19 -12.23 -0.32
CA LEU A 90 -14.83 -12.54 -0.77
C LEU A 90 -14.77 -13.76 -1.70
N THR A 91 -15.91 -14.40 -1.98
CA THR A 91 -16.05 -15.67 -2.75
C THR A 91 -15.55 -16.92 -2.01
N TYR A 92 -15.34 -16.84 -0.71
CA TYR A 92 -15.00 -17.93 0.21
C TYR A 92 -15.47 -17.61 1.63
N ASP A 93 -15.61 -18.64 2.46
CA ASP A 93 -16.00 -18.47 3.85
C ASP A 93 -14.82 -17.97 4.70
N TYR A 94 -15.12 -17.15 5.70
CA TYR A 94 -14.17 -16.64 6.66
C TYR A 94 -14.79 -16.47 8.05
N ALA A 95 -13.95 -16.51 9.08
CA ALA A 95 -14.35 -16.15 10.44
C ALA A 95 -14.26 -14.62 10.60
N HIS A 96 -15.39 -13.96 10.79
CA HIS A 96 -15.44 -12.51 11.01
C HIS A 96 -15.22 -12.21 12.50
N ALA A 97 -14.11 -11.52 12.81
CA ALA A 97 -13.74 -11.22 14.20
C ALA A 97 -14.27 -9.86 14.70
N GLY A 98 -14.73 -8.99 13.80
CA GLY A 98 -15.22 -7.64 14.05
C GLY A 98 -14.64 -6.62 13.07
N ILE A 99 -14.98 -5.35 13.26
CA ILE A 99 -14.71 -4.32 12.25
C ILE A 99 -13.58 -3.35 12.62
N ASP A 100 -13.18 -3.31 13.88
CA ASP A 100 -12.34 -2.25 14.45
C ASP A 100 -11.04 -2.77 15.09
N ARG A 101 -10.25 -1.84 15.59
CA ARG A 101 -9.01 -2.12 16.30
C ARG A 101 -9.23 -2.96 17.58
N ALA A 102 -10.37 -2.82 18.26
CA ALA A 102 -10.67 -3.61 19.45
C ALA A 102 -10.82 -5.10 19.09
N ALA A 103 -11.44 -5.39 17.94
CA ALA A 103 -11.52 -6.75 17.41
C ALA A 103 -10.10 -7.30 17.11
N LEU A 104 -9.22 -6.51 16.47
CA LEU A 104 -7.84 -6.89 16.23
C LEU A 104 -7.09 -7.13 17.55
N GLN A 105 -7.20 -6.20 18.51
CA GLN A 105 -6.60 -6.33 19.85
C GLN A 105 -7.05 -7.62 20.54
N SER A 106 -8.31 -8.03 20.37
CA SER A 106 -8.84 -9.25 20.97
C SER A 106 -8.19 -10.54 20.42
N LEU A 107 -7.53 -10.47 19.29
CA LEU A 107 -6.79 -11.59 18.70
C LEU A 107 -5.36 -11.70 19.27
N ILE A 108 -4.77 -10.59 19.72
CA ILE A 108 -3.40 -10.58 20.25
C ILE A 108 -3.35 -11.29 21.61
N GLY A 109 -2.34 -12.10 21.82
CA GLY A 109 -2.13 -12.86 23.05
C GLY A 109 -3.02 -14.10 23.24
N LYS A 110 -3.87 -14.43 22.25
CA LYS A 110 -4.59 -15.72 22.25
C LYS A 110 -3.62 -16.89 22.04
N ASP A 111 -4.01 -18.08 22.52
CA ASP A 111 -3.24 -19.29 22.26
C ASP A 111 -3.44 -19.77 20.82
N TYR A 112 -2.49 -19.45 19.96
CA TYR A 112 -2.47 -19.85 18.54
C TYR A 112 -1.65 -21.12 18.28
N ARG A 113 -1.56 -22.06 19.22
CA ARG A 113 -0.75 -23.29 19.05
C ARG A 113 -1.07 -24.01 17.76
N ALA A 114 -2.33 -24.05 17.37
CA ALA A 114 -2.75 -24.67 16.12
C ALA A 114 -2.26 -23.95 14.85
N VAL A 115 -1.90 -22.66 14.97
CA VAL A 115 -1.41 -21.82 13.87
C VAL A 115 0.12 -21.70 13.89
N LYS A 116 0.76 -21.73 15.07
CA LYS A 116 2.22 -21.54 15.22
C LYS A 116 3.07 -22.55 14.43
N ASP A 117 2.57 -23.76 14.25
CA ASP A 117 3.26 -24.82 13.49
C ASP A 117 2.78 -24.91 12.04
N ALA A 118 1.87 -24.03 11.62
CA ALA A 118 1.31 -24.01 10.29
C ALA A 118 1.77 -22.77 9.51
N ALA A 119 1.98 -22.91 8.20
CA ALA A 119 2.22 -21.75 7.34
C ALA A 119 1.03 -20.79 7.44
N SER A 120 1.31 -19.53 7.83
CA SER A 120 0.28 -18.52 8.04
C SER A 120 0.72 -17.15 7.54
N VAL A 121 -0.25 -16.34 7.13
CA VAL A 121 -0.02 -14.99 6.58
C VAL A 121 -1.01 -14.01 7.19
N VAL A 122 -0.52 -12.88 7.66
CA VAL A 122 -1.32 -11.71 8.05
C VAL A 122 -1.23 -10.69 6.93
N ILE A 123 -2.37 -10.29 6.38
CA ILE A 123 -2.48 -9.33 5.27
C ILE A 123 -3.20 -8.09 5.78
N LEU A 124 -2.49 -6.95 5.78
CA LEU A 124 -3.01 -5.64 6.17
C LEU A 124 -3.31 -4.80 4.93
N GLY A 125 -4.54 -4.33 4.82
CA GLY A 125 -4.97 -3.44 3.74
C GLY A 125 -4.82 -1.96 4.08
N GLN A 126 -4.89 -1.12 3.05
CA GLN A 126 -4.79 0.32 3.23
C GLN A 126 -6.01 0.94 3.92
N GLY A 127 -7.19 0.34 3.81
CA GLY A 127 -8.38 0.84 4.50
C GLY A 127 -8.13 1.03 5.99
N ALA A 128 -7.54 0.02 6.66
CA ALA A 128 -7.18 0.12 8.07
C ALA A 128 -6.09 1.15 8.35
N LEU A 129 -5.15 1.34 7.41
CA LEU A 129 -4.05 2.31 7.57
C LEU A 129 -4.51 3.77 7.39
N CYS A 130 -5.63 4.01 6.73
CA CYS A 130 -6.22 5.34 6.58
C CYS A 130 -7.00 5.79 7.83
N GLU A 131 -7.35 4.88 8.72
CA GLU A 131 -8.06 5.21 9.96
C GLU A 131 -7.25 6.15 10.86
N PRO A 132 -7.89 6.94 11.73
CA PRO A 132 -7.18 7.83 12.67
C PRO A 132 -6.09 7.12 13.49
N ASP A 133 -6.33 5.88 13.89
CA ASP A 133 -5.42 4.99 14.63
C ASP A 133 -4.68 3.98 13.73
N GLY A 134 -4.46 4.31 12.46
CA GLY A 134 -3.83 3.41 11.50
C GLY A 134 -2.41 2.96 11.87
N LEU A 135 -1.62 3.79 12.57
CA LEU A 135 -0.30 3.37 13.08
C LEU A 135 -0.39 2.33 14.19
N GLU A 136 -1.38 2.46 15.06
CA GLU A 136 -1.63 1.50 16.12
C GLU A 136 -2.14 0.17 15.52
N ILE A 137 -2.99 0.23 14.50
CA ILE A 137 -3.46 -0.96 13.78
C ILE A 137 -2.27 -1.66 13.09
N LEU A 138 -1.38 -0.91 12.44
CA LEU A 138 -0.15 -1.45 11.85
C LEU A 138 0.70 -2.17 12.91
N ALA A 139 0.95 -1.52 14.05
CA ALA A 139 1.72 -2.11 15.14
C ALA A 139 1.07 -3.39 15.67
N GLN A 140 -0.24 -3.40 15.86
CA GLN A 140 -0.99 -4.58 16.30
C GLN A 140 -1.00 -5.70 15.27
N ALA A 141 -1.10 -5.38 13.97
CA ALA A 141 -1.02 -6.39 12.91
C ALA A 141 0.36 -7.05 12.84
N MET A 142 1.42 -6.25 13.01
CA MET A 142 2.79 -6.76 13.08
C MET A 142 2.99 -7.61 14.34
N GLN A 143 2.47 -7.18 15.50
CA GLN A 143 2.52 -7.94 16.75
C GLN A 143 1.77 -9.28 16.62
N LEU A 144 0.57 -9.28 16.00
CA LEU A 144 -0.17 -10.51 15.74
C LEU A 144 0.64 -11.47 14.86
N ALA A 145 1.30 -10.96 13.83
CA ALA A 145 2.16 -11.77 12.97
C ALA A 145 3.33 -12.38 13.75
N GLU A 146 3.97 -11.61 14.64
CA GLU A 146 5.06 -12.09 15.50
C GLU A 146 4.57 -13.15 16.49
N ASP A 147 3.49 -12.90 17.22
CA ASP A 147 2.92 -13.82 18.22
C ASP A 147 2.51 -15.16 17.62
N THR A 148 2.00 -15.14 16.39
CA THR A 148 1.57 -16.34 15.68
C THR A 148 2.68 -17.01 14.86
N GLY A 149 3.83 -16.35 14.67
CA GLY A 149 4.88 -16.79 13.76
C GLY A 149 4.46 -16.67 12.28
N SER A 150 3.43 -15.85 12.00
CA SER A 150 2.94 -15.62 10.65
C SER A 150 3.86 -14.70 9.86
N LYS A 151 3.88 -14.86 8.53
CA LYS A 151 4.44 -13.86 7.65
C LYS A 151 3.47 -12.68 7.52
N PHE A 152 4.02 -11.48 7.34
CA PHE A 152 3.26 -10.23 7.26
C PHE A 152 3.31 -9.63 5.86
N MET A 153 2.21 -9.10 5.37
CA MET A 153 2.09 -8.43 4.07
C MET A 153 1.23 -7.17 4.19
N VAL A 154 1.64 -6.11 3.53
CA VAL A 154 0.82 -4.91 3.33
C VAL A 154 0.35 -4.86 1.88
N LEU A 155 -0.95 -4.69 1.65
CA LEU A 155 -1.50 -4.46 0.33
C LEU A 155 -1.48 -2.97 -0.02
N HIS A 156 -0.84 -2.63 -1.14
CA HIS A 156 -0.84 -1.29 -1.68
C HIS A 156 -1.88 -1.15 -2.79
N THR A 157 -2.64 -0.08 -2.76
CA THR A 157 -3.66 0.25 -3.77
C THR A 157 -3.06 0.95 -4.99
N ALA A 158 -1.80 1.38 -4.92
CA ALA A 158 -1.10 2.03 -6.03
C ALA A 158 0.17 1.26 -6.39
N ALA A 159 0.27 0.80 -7.63
CA ALA A 159 1.48 0.23 -8.18
C ALA A 159 2.59 1.31 -8.29
N GLY A 160 3.84 0.93 -8.04
CA GLY A 160 4.97 1.87 -7.98
C GLY A 160 5.18 2.54 -6.63
N ARG A 161 4.21 2.50 -5.69
CA ARG A 161 4.33 3.13 -4.36
C ARG A 161 5.50 2.56 -3.56
N VAL A 162 5.66 1.25 -3.52
CA VAL A 162 6.79 0.62 -2.80
C VAL A 162 8.13 1.12 -3.34
N GLY A 163 8.29 1.17 -4.67
CA GLY A 163 9.50 1.69 -5.29
C GLY A 163 9.76 3.16 -5.00
N ALA A 164 8.73 3.99 -5.01
CA ALA A 164 8.84 5.41 -4.64
C ALA A 164 9.21 5.60 -3.15
N MET A 165 8.64 4.79 -2.25
CA MET A 165 9.03 4.79 -0.83
C MET A 165 10.47 4.29 -0.65
N ASP A 166 10.89 3.25 -1.38
CA ASP A 166 12.25 2.70 -1.33
C ASP A 166 13.31 3.73 -1.74
N VAL A 167 12.99 4.64 -2.67
CA VAL A 167 13.90 5.74 -3.03
C VAL A 167 13.72 6.99 -2.14
N GLY A 168 12.84 6.93 -1.16
CA GLY A 168 12.62 8.00 -0.19
C GLY A 168 11.85 9.21 -0.75
N ALA A 169 10.97 8.99 -1.74
CA ALA A 169 10.06 10.02 -2.24
C ALA A 169 8.88 10.19 -1.26
N VAL A 170 9.17 10.63 -0.03
CA VAL A 170 8.19 10.74 1.06
C VAL A 170 8.43 12.01 1.86
N THR A 171 7.35 12.73 2.13
CA THR A 171 7.35 13.95 2.96
C THR A 171 6.67 13.66 4.30
N GLU A 172 7.24 14.13 5.40
CA GLU A 172 6.60 14.07 6.71
C GLU A 172 5.28 14.86 6.69
N GLY A 173 4.19 14.24 7.12
CA GLY A 173 2.84 14.81 7.01
C GLY A 173 2.14 14.54 5.67
N GLY A 174 2.80 13.82 4.75
CA GLY A 174 2.21 13.38 3.50
C GLY A 174 1.90 14.50 2.52
N ILE A 175 0.95 14.23 1.62
CA ILE A 175 0.60 15.13 0.52
C ILE A 175 0.07 16.49 1.00
N ASP A 176 -0.67 16.53 2.09
CA ASP A 176 -1.22 17.78 2.64
C ASP A 176 -0.09 18.70 3.10
N ALA A 177 0.92 18.16 3.77
CA ALA A 177 2.10 18.92 4.18
C ALA A 177 2.93 19.37 2.97
N ALA A 178 3.08 18.52 1.96
CA ALA A 178 3.80 18.86 0.74
C ALA A 178 3.12 20.00 -0.04
N LEU A 179 1.79 20.04 -0.07
CA LEU A 179 1.02 21.07 -0.78
C LEU A 179 0.85 22.37 0.00
N ALA A 180 0.87 22.33 1.34
CA ALA A 180 0.50 23.46 2.20
C ALA A 180 1.33 24.74 1.97
N SER A 181 2.57 24.62 1.51
CA SER A 181 3.49 25.75 1.29
C SER A 181 4.12 25.76 -0.10
N ALA A 182 3.56 25.00 -1.04
CA ALA A 182 4.12 24.89 -2.37
C ALA A 182 3.76 26.10 -3.25
N ASP A 183 4.74 26.81 -3.77
CA ASP A 183 4.56 27.80 -4.83
C ASP A 183 4.49 27.14 -6.22
N VAL A 184 5.16 25.99 -6.38
CA VAL A 184 5.18 25.18 -7.60
C VAL A 184 4.95 23.72 -7.24
N VAL A 185 4.02 23.08 -7.94
CA VAL A 185 3.72 21.64 -7.81
C VAL A 185 4.09 20.94 -9.11
N TYR A 186 4.98 19.96 -9.03
CA TYR A 186 5.28 19.06 -10.16
C TYR A 186 4.59 17.72 -9.95
N ASN A 187 3.52 17.50 -10.69
CA ASN A 187 2.65 16.33 -10.55
C ASN A 187 3.05 15.27 -11.59
N LEU A 188 3.85 14.28 -11.16
CA LEU A 188 4.35 13.19 -12.02
C LEU A 188 3.43 11.96 -11.93
N GLY A 189 2.68 11.70 -12.99
CA GLY A 189 1.82 10.52 -13.13
C GLY A 189 0.73 10.37 -12.08
N ALA A 190 0.39 11.44 -11.35
CA ALA A 190 -0.59 11.47 -10.28
C ALA A 190 -1.75 12.40 -10.64
N ASP A 191 -2.62 11.95 -11.54
CA ASP A 191 -3.70 12.74 -12.11
C ASP A 191 -4.85 13.04 -11.13
N GLU A 192 -5.02 12.21 -10.10
CA GLU A 192 -6.12 12.29 -9.14
C GLU A 192 -5.84 13.21 -7.95
N VAL A 193 -4.71 13.92 -7.94
CA VAL A 193 -4.37 14.86 -6.88
C VAL A 193 -5.10 16.17 -7.09
N ASP A 194 -5.93 16.55 -6.10
CA ASP A 194 -6.59 17.85 -6.09
C ASP A 194 -5.62 18.91 -5.56
N VAL A 195 -5.18 19.82 -6.46
CA VAL A 195 -4.33 20.94 -6.13
C VAL A 195 -5.16 22.21 -6.14
N ALA A 196 -5.33 22.84 -4.97
CA ALA A 196 -6.06 24.09 -4.83
C ALA A 196 -5.47 25.21 -5.73
N SER A 197 -6.25 26.27 -5.93
CA SER A 197 -5.76 27.47 -6.64
C SER A 197 -4.65 28.16 -5.83
N GLY A 198 -3.64 28.66 -6.53
CA GLY A 198 -2.48 29.38 -5.95
C GLY A 198 -1.17 28.91 -6.54
N PRO A 199 -0.74 27.65 -6.31
CA PRO A 199 0.51 27.15 -6.87
C PRO A 199 0.52 27.09 -8.40
N PHE A 200 1.68 27.28 -9.00
CA PHE A 200 1.92 26.96 -10.41
C PHE A 200 2.04 25.45 -10.55
N VAL A 201 1.26 24.82 -11.42
CA VAL A 201 1.20 23.35 -11.56
C VAL A 201 1.76 22.87 -12.89
N ILE A 202 2.73 21.99 -12.81
CA ILE A 202 3.28 21.23 -13.94
C ILE A 202 2.74 19.80 -13.82
N TYR A 203 2.03 19.32 -14.82
CA TYR A 203 1.59 17.94 -14.90
C TYR A 203 2.42 17.19 -15.94
N GLN A 204 2.96 16.05 -15.57
CA GLN A 204 3.59 15.12 -16.52
C GLN A 204 2.95 13.74 -16.40
N GLY A 205 2.38 13.24 -17.48
CA GLY A 205 1.72 11.94 -17.49
C GLY A 205 1.31 11.50 -18.90
N SER A 206 0.90 10.25 -19.00
CA SER A 206 0.45 9.64 -20.27
C SER A 206 -1.03 9.88 -20.56
N HIS A 207 -1.82 10.14 -19.53
CA HIS A 207 -3.26 10.42 -19.59
C HIS A 207 -3.52 11.65 -18.72
N GLY A 208 -4.56 12.38 -19.01
CA GLY A 208 -4.90 13.57 -18.26
C GLY A 208 -6.38 13.70 -18.01
N ASP A 209 -6.75 13.89 -16.76
CA ASP A 209 -8.09 14.25 -16.31
C ASP A 209 -7.97 15.45 -15.34
N GLN A 210 -8.22 15.29 -14.05
CA GLN A 210 -8.22 16.39 -13.08
C GLN A 210 -6.86 17.08 -12.99
N GLY A 211 -5.76 16.33 -12.89
CA GLY A 211 -4.41 16.87 -12.79
C GLY A 211 -4.00 17.66 -14.04
N ALA A 212 -4.36 17.17 -15.24
CA ALA A 212 -4.11 17.88 -16.49
C ALA A 212 -4.95 19.15 -16.60
N HIS A 213 -6.23 19.11 -16.21
CA HIS A 213 -7.10 20.30 -16.25
C HIS A 213 -6.66 21.40 -15.27
N ARG A 214 -6.05 21.01 -14.13
CA ARG A 214 -5.53 21.95 -13.14
C ARG A 214 -4.16 22.54 -13.55
N ALA A 215 -3.43 21.85 -14.43
CA ALA A 215 -2.06 22.23 -14.76
C ALA A 215 -1.95 23.51 -15.59
N ASP A 216 -0.95 24.32 -15.27
CA ASP A 216 -0.52 25.48 -16.08
C ASP A 216 0.37 25.04 -17.24
N ILE A 217 1.12 23.93 -17.06
CA ILE A 217 1.91 23.28 -18.11
C ILE A 217 1.65 21.79 -18.08
N ILE A 218 1.45 21.19 -19.27
CA ILE A 218 1.33 19.76 -19.47
C ILE A 218 2.52 19.27 -20.28
N LEU A 219 3.23 18.26 -19.71
CA LEU A 219 4.32 17.55 -20.35
C LEU A 219 3.88 16.12 -20.67
N PRO A 220 3.93 15.68 -21.93
CA PRO A 220 3.58 14.30 -22.25
C PRO A 220 4.60 13.32 -21.65
N GLY A 221 4.11 12.24 -21.07
CA GLY A 221 4.88 11.11 -20.60
C GLY A 221 4.46 9.83 -21.29
N ALA A 222 5.34 8.82 -21.33
CA ALA A 222 5.02 7.49 -21.82
C ALA A 222 4.06 6.78 -20.84
N ALA A 223 3.19 5.91 -21.36
CA ALA A 223 2.45 4.98 -20.54
C ALA A 223 3.35 3.82 -20.09
N TYR A 224 3.00 3.13 -19.00
CA TYR A 224 3.78 2.02 -18.46
C TYR A 224 4.01 0.87 -19.48
N THR A 225 3.19 0.78 -20.53
CA THR A 225 3.33 -0.17 -21.63
C THR A 225 4.29 0.29 -22.73
N GLU A 226 4.73 1.54 -22.66
CA GLU A 226 5.57 2.21 -23.66
C GLU A 226 6.98 2.52 -23.15
N GLU A 227 7.22 2.28 -21.85
CA GLU A 227 8.51 2.52 -21.21
C GLU A 227 9.09 1.25 -20.60
N SER A 228 10.40 1.17 -20.54
CA SER A 228 11.11 0.20 -19.71
C SER A 228 11.51 0.88 -18.42
N GLY A 229 11.11 0.31 -17.29
CA GLY A 229 11.39 0.89 -16.00
C GLY A 229 11.29 -0.15 -14.88
N LEU A 230 11.91 0.15 -13.75
CA LEU A 230 11.89 -0.70 -12.59
C LEU A 230 10.63 -0.42 -11.76
N PHE A 231 9.88 -1.46 -11.43
CA PHE A 231 8.77 -1.42 -10.50
C PHE A 231 9.02 -2.37 -9.34
N VAL A 232 8.65 -1.96 -8.14
CA VAL A 232 8.74 -2.81 -6.94
C VAL A 232 7.33 -3.18 -6.53
N ASN A 233 7.04 -4.49 -6.51
CA ASN A 233 5.72 -5.00 -6.16
C ASN A 233 5.48 -5.00 -4.63
N THR A 234 4.28 -5.40 -4.20
CA THR A 234 3.86 -5.40 -2.80
C THR A 234 4.71 -6.31 -1.89
N GLU A 235 5.39 -7.31 -2.44
CA GLU A 235 6.35 -8.17 -1.70
C GLU A 235 7.79 -7.62 -1.72
N GLY A 236 8.00 -6.41 -2.24
CA GLY A 236 9.32 -5.78 -2.33
C GLY A 236 10.22 -6.37 -3.42
N ARG A 237 9.67 -7.06 -4.41
CA ARG A 237 10.42 -7.62 -5.54
C ARG A 237 10.56 -6.60 -6.66
N PRO A 238 11.78 -6.23 -7.05
CA PRO A 238 12.01 -5.41 -8.25
C PRO A 238 11.69 -6.21 -9.51
N GLN A 239 11.01 -5.56 -10.45
CA GLN A 239 10.61 -6.13 -11.74
C GLN A 239 10.81 -5.09 -12.83
N LEU A 240 11.32 -5.51 -13.99
CA LEU A 240 11.49 -4.72 -15.21
C LEU A 240 10.35 -5.03 -16.15
#